data_cc0286881a85657a189c2d6455f3718a
#
_entry.id   cc0286881a85657a189c2d6455f3718a
#
_cell.length_a   1.000
_cell.length_b   1.000
_cell.length_c   1.000
_cell.angle_alpha   90.00
_cell.angle_beta   90.00
_cell.angle_gamma   90.00
#
_symmetry.space_group_name_H-M   'P 1'
#
loop_
_entity.id
_entity.type
_entity.pdbx_description
1 polymer ?
#
loop_
_entity_poly.entity_id
_entity_poly.type
_entity_poly.pdbx_seq_one_letter_code
_entity_poly.pdbx_strand_id
1 'polypeptide(L)'
;MFFDGGGYRALNELRSAGDVGGIGIGVNEVSICQQVMEYGHFDVFLLAGRHTLLERKGALDLFNSCEQHGTDIVIGGPFNSGLLVGGDTYNYRAIPEGVIQSYRQLRDYCADQEVSMGAAALQFPLRHRVVKSVIPGPKNPTELKQILNWYNAEIPEIFWDGLDSFKDIF
;
A
#
# COMPACT_ATOMS: atom_id res chain seq x y z
N MET A 1 21.53 12.19 -10.95
CA MET A 1 20.40 11.52 -10.34
C MET A 1 19.12 11.85 -11.10
N PHE A 2 17.97 11.27 -10.76
CA PHE A 2 16.74 11.40 -11.56
C PHE A 2 16.34 12.85 -11.83
N PHE A 3 16.44 13.72 -10.83
CA PHE A 3 16.07 15.14 -10.96
C PHE A 3 17.11 15.98 -11.68
N ASP A 4 18.36 15.92 -11.24
CA ASP A 4 19.47 16.66 -11.86
C ASP A 4 19.80 16.14 -13.27
N GLY A 5 19.48 14.87 -13.56
CA GLY A 5 19.65 14.24 -14.86
C GLY A 5 18.51 14.51 -15.86
N GLY A 6 17.50 15.32 -15.50
CA GLY A 6 16.41 15.69 -16.41
C GLY A 6 15.31 14.63 -16.56
N GLY A 7 15.26 13.60 -15.69
CA GLY A 7 14.27 12.53 -15.76
C GLY A 7 12.83 13.05 -15.64
N TYR A 8 12.54 13.91 -14.67
CA TYR A 8 11.23 14.54 -14.54
C TYR A 8 10.85 15.34 -15.79
N ARG A 9 11.81 16.14 -16.32
CA ARG A 9 11.57 16.95 -17.53
C ARG A 9 11.20 16.06 -18.70
N ALA A 10 11.94 14.98 -18.96
CA ALA A 10 11.64 14.05 -20.04
C ALA A 10 10.24 13.42 -19.90
N LEU A 11 9.86 12.96 -18.70
CA LEU A 11 8.52 12.43 -18.42
C LEU A 11 7.44 13.48 -18.67
N ASN A 12 7.67 14.70 -18.20
CA ASN A 12 6.72 15.80 -18.37
C ASN A 12 6.57 16.24 -19.83
N GLU A 13 7.65 16.18 -20.62
CA GLU A 13 7.61 16.40 -22.07
C GLU A 13 6.74 15.35 -22.77
N LEU A 14 6.88 14.06 -22.45
CA LEU A 14 6.04 12.98 -22.97
C LEU A 14 4.56 13.16 -22.62
N ARG A 15 4.27 13.54 -21.38
CA ARG A 15 2.88 13.84 -20.94
C ARG A 15 2.32 15.04 -21.69
N SER A 16 3.10 16.11 -21.82
CA SER A 16 2.69 17.33 -22.52
C SER A 16 2.48 17.13 -24.03
N ALA A 17 3.23 16.21 -24.63
CA ALA A 17 3.05 15.80 -26.03
C ALA A 17 1.81 14.89 -26.24
N GLY A 18 1.25 14.34 -25.15
CA GLY A 18 0.14 13.39 -25.22
C GLY A 18 0.58 11.95 -25.51
N ASP A 19 1.88 11.66 -25.47
CA ASP A 19 2.43 10.32 -25.69
C ASP A 19 2.12 9.39 -24.52
N VAL A 20 1.94 9.95 -23.31
CA VAL A 20 1.47 9.24 -22.10
C VAL A 20 0.35 10.02 -21.42
N GLY A 21 -0.60 9.31 -20.82
CA GLY A 21 -1.74 9.92 -20.13
C GLY A 21 -1.43 10.46 -18.73
N GLY A 22 -0.35 9.97 -18.12
CA GLY A 22 0.10 10.37 -16.79
C GLY A 22 1.51 9.89 -16.51
N ILE A 23 2.15 10.49 -15.50
CA ILE A 23 3.50 10.13 -15.07
C ILE A 23 3.53 9.85 -13.57
N GLY A 24 4.44 8.97 -13.16
CA GLY A 24 4.56 8.59 -11.75
C GLY A 24 5.91 7.98 -11.43
N ILE A 25 6.07 7.60 -10.16
CA ILE A 25 7.21 6.81 -9.72
C ILE A 25 6.75 5.60 -8.91
N GLY A 26 7.58 4.54 -8.90
CA GLY A 26 7.39 3.37 -8.05
C GLY A 26 8.53 3.27 -7.04
N VAL A 27 8.22 3.31 -5.75
CA VAL A 27 9.20 3.31 -4.66
C VAL A 27 8.66 2.57 -3.43
N ASN A 28 9.55 2.30 -2.47
CA ASN A 28 9.19 1.71 -1.18
C ASN A 28 9.26 2.74 -0.02
N GLU A 29 9.73 3.96 -0.29
CA GLU A 29 9.97 4.98 0.71
C GLU A 29 9.02 6.17 0.54
N VAL A 30 8.24 6.46 1.60
CA VAL A 30 7.34 7.62 1.66
C VAL A 30 8.08 8.92 1.43
N SER A 31 9.27 9.08 1.99
CA SER A 31 10.08 10.29 1.88
C SER A 31 10.50 10.61 0.44
N ILE A 32 10.70 9.59 -0.40
CA ILE A 32 11.01 9.80 -1.82
C ILE A 32 9.81 10.39 -2.55
N CYS A 33 8.60 9.88 -2.28
CA CYS A 33 7.37 10.46 -2.83
C CYS A 33 7.23 11.94 -2.45
N GLN A 34 7.47 12.28 -1.18
CA GLN A 34 7.41 13.66 -0.72
C GLN A 34 8.45 14.55 -1.40
N GLN A 35 9.70 14.09 -1.52
CA GLN A 35 10.77 14.82 -2.20
C GLN A 35 10.46 15.09 -3.67
N VAL A 36 9.92 14.11 -4.40
CA VAL A 36 9.65 14.31 -5.84
C VAL A 36 8.52 15.30 -6.09
N MET A 37 7.58 15.45 -5.17
CA MET A 37 6.51 16.44 -5.28
C MET A 37 7.04 17.89 -5.28
N GLU A 38 8.24 18.14 -4.73
CA GLU A 38 8.90 19.45 -4.77
C GLU A 38 9.37 19.85 -6.19
N TYR A 39 9.56 18.86 -7.07
CA TYR A 39 10.05 19.10 -8.45
C TYR A 39 8.92 19.30 -9.46
N GLY A 40 7.70 18.87 -9.14
CA GLY A 40 6.56 19.06 -10.01
C GLY A 40 5.42 18.08 -9.75
N HIS A 41 4.44 18.12 -10.62
CA HIS A 41 3.24 17.30 -10.50
C HIS A 41 3.45 15.89 -11.07
N PHE A 42 3.07 14.91 -10.26
CA PHE A 42 2.95 13.49 -10.65
C PHE A 42 1.48 13.07 -10.56
N ASP A 43 1.04 12.27 -11.52
CA ASP A 43 -0.34 11.80 -11.58
C ASP A 43 -0.57 10.61 -10.64
N VAL A 44 0.47 9.77 -10.41
CA VAL A 44 0.35 8.58 -9.59
C VAL A 44 1.67 8.20 -8.92
N PHE A 45 1.59 7.69 -7.69
CA PHE A 45 2.70 6.98 -7.04
C PHE A 45 2.35 5.53 -6.80
N LEU A 46 3.25 4.61 -7.17
CA LEU A 46 3.20 3.22 -6.71
C LEU A 46 4.09 3.12 -5.46
N LEU A 47 3.45 2.97 -4.30
CA LEU A 47 4.11 2.84 -3.00
C LEU A 47 4.03 1.37 -2.56
N ALA A 48 5.17 0.69 -2.51
CA ALA A 48 5.21 -0.74 -2.22
C ALA A 48 5.56 -1.03 -0.77
N GLY A 49 4.78 -1.94 -0.15
CA GLY A 49 5.00 -2.42 1.22
C GLY A 49 4.77 -1.37 2.30
N ARG A 50 4.06 -0.29 1.99
CA ARG A 50 3.63 0.76 2.92
C ARG A 50 2.11 0.91 2.88
N HIS A 51 1.54 1.48 3.92
CA HIS A 51 0.09 1.56 4.12
C HIS A 51 -0.59 0.19 4.00
N THR A 52 -0.14 -0.71 4.85
CA THR A 52 -0.65 -2.08 4.97
C THR A 52 -1.38 -2.24 6.31
N LEU A 53 -2.00 -3.38 6.54
CA LEU A 53 -2.67 -3.69 7.80
C LEU A 53 -1.72 -3.62 9.01
N LEU A 54 -0.41 -3.81 8.82
CA LEU A 54 0.64 -3.67 9.82
C LEU A 54 1.23 -2.26 9.90
N GLU A 55 1.31 -1.53 8.78
CA GLU A 55 1.93 -0.22 8.66
C GLU A 55 0.88 0.82 8.25
N ARG A 56 -0.02 1.21 9.16
CA ARG A 56 -1.23 1.97 8.82
C ARG A 56 -1.03 3.47 8.71
N LYS A 57 -0.18 4.06 9.54
CA LYS A 57 -0.11 5.52 9.72
C LYS A 57 1.06 6.20 9.02
N GLY A 58 2.14 5.48 8.76
CA GLY A 58 3.40 6.06 8.24
C GLY A 58 3.30 6.77 6.89
N ALA A 59 2.23 6.54 6.12
CA ALA A 59 2.01 7.17 4.82
C ALA A 59 0.94 8.28 4.83
N LEU A 60 0.25 8.55 5.95
CA LEU A 60 -0.91 9.45 5.97
C LEU A 60 -0.55 10.90 5.62
N ASP A 61 0.60 11.41 6.04
CA ASP A 61 1.03 12.76 5.67
C ASP A 61 1.29 12.88 4.15
N LEU A 62 1.87 11.84 3.54
CA LEU A 62 2.00 11.78 2.10
C LEU A 62 0.62 11.75 1.42
N PHE A 63 -0.31 10.97 1.94
CA PHE A 63 -1.66 10.85 1.37
C PHE A 63 -2.41 12.18 1.42
N ASN A 64 -2.30 12.92 2.53
CA ASN A 64 -2.85 14.28 2.64
C ASN A 64 -2.25 15.21 1.56
N SER A 65 -0.94 15.12 1.34
CA SER A 65 -0.26 15.89 0.28
C SER A 65 -0.72 15.47 -1.11
N CYS A 66 -0.85 14.17 -1.36
CA CYS A 66 -1.34 13.64 -2.63
C CYS A 66 -2.76 14.10 -2.95
N GLU A 67 -3.66 14.14 -1.95
CA GLU A 67 -5.00 14.67 -2.12
C GLU A 67 -5.01 16.14 -2.54
N GLN A 68 -4.18 16.97 -1.91
CA GLN A 68 -4.08 18.40 -2.21
C GLN A 68 -3.54 18.66 -3.62
N HIS A 69 -2.67 17.76 -4.11
CA HIS A 69 -2.02 17.89 -5.42
C HIS A 69 -2.71 17.11 -6.54
N GLY A 70 -3.77 16.34 -6.24
CA GLY A 70 -4.44 15.49 -7.22
C GLY A 70 -3.59 14.31 -7.70
N THR A 71 -2.72 13.77 -6.84
CA THR A 71 -1.87 12.61 -7.12
C THR A 71 -2.54 11.35 -6.57
N ASP A 72 -2.76 10.35 -7.40
CA ASP A 72 -3.32 9.07 -6.96
C ASP A 72 -2.23 8.14 -6.38
N ILE A 73 -2.65 7.21 -5.54
CA ILE A 73 -1.77 6.18 -4.96
C ILE A 73 -2.17 4.79 -5.45
N VAL A 74 -1.19 3.98 -5.80
CA VAL A 74 -1.29 2.54 -6.00
C VAL A 74 -0.44 1.86 -4.93
N ILE A 75 -1.02 0.93 -4.16
CA ILE A 75 -0.30 0.18 -3.13
C ILE A 75 0.17 -1.15 -3.71
N GLY A 76 1.49 -1.35 -3.73
CA GLY A 76 2.12 -2.63 -4.06
C GLY A 76 2.36 -3.47 -2.81
N GLY A 77 2.24 -4.80 -2.92
CA GLY A 77 2.60 -5.74 -1.85
C GLY A 77 1.80 -5.59 -0.54
N PRO A 78 0.46 -5.59 -0.57
CA PRO A 78 -0.38 -5.35 0.62
C PRO A 78 -0.21 -6.40 1.72
N PHE A 79 0.43 -7.53 1.42
CA PHE A 79 0.62 -8.66 2.34
C PHE A 79 1.95 -8.64 3.10
N ASN A 80 2.73 -7.54 3.07
CA ASN A 80 4.05 -7.43 3.71
C ASN A 80 4.96 -8.64 3.39
N SER A 81 5.22 -8.85 2.10
CA SER A 81 6.02 -9.99 1.58
C SER A 81 5.44 -11.38 1.94
N GLY A 82 4.13 -11.46 2.13
CA GLY A 82 3.40 -12.69 2.41
C GLY A 82 3.09 -12.92 3.90
N LEU A 83 3.65 -12.16 4.83
CA LEU A 83 3.41 -12.34 6.27
C LEU A 83 1.90 -12.36 6.60
N LEU A 84 1.12 -11.44 6.07
CA LEU A 84 -0.32 -11.32 6.35
C LEU A 84 -1.18 -12.44 5.72
N VAL A 85 -0.57 -13.34 4.98
CA VAL A 85 -1.24 -14.51 4.37
C VAL A 85 -0.55 -15.83 4.74
N GLY A 86 0.19 -15.85 5.86
CA GLY A 86 0.81 -17.05 6.42
C GLY A 86 2.23 -17.32 5.94
N GLY A 87 2.88 -16.37 5.27
CA GLY A 87 4.31 -16.46 4.93
C GLY A 87 5.22 -16.18 6.13
N ASP A 88 6.51 -16.39 5.93
CA ASP A 88 7.56 -16.31 6.94
C ASP A 88 8.54 -15.14 6.74
N THR A 89 8.21 -14.22 5.83
CA THR A 89 9.04 -13.05 5.51
C THR A 89 8.27 -11.74 5.68
N TYR A 90 9.00 -10.70 6.08
CA TYR A 90 8.53 -9.33 6.19
C TYR A 90 9.51 -8.41 5.45
N ASN A 91 9.01 -7.62 4.50
CA ASN A 91 9.84 -6.75 3.65
C ASN A 91 11.06 -7.50 3.04
N TYR A 92 10.82 -8.74 2.55
CA TYR A 92 11.81 -9.66 1.95
C TYR A 92 12.94 -10.08 2.90
N ARG A 93 12.76 -9.97 4.22
CA ARG A 93 13.73 -10.32 5.27
C ARG A 93 13.08 -11.17 6.36
N ALA A 94 13.90 -11.63 7.32
CA ALA A 94 13.40 -12.23 8.54
C ALA A 94 12.47 -11.24 9.30
N ILE A 95 11.44 -11.76 9.95
CA ILE A 95 10.45 -10.94 10.66
C ILE A 95 11.09 -10.39 11.94
N PRO A 96 11.14 -9.07 12.17
CA PRO A 96 11.59 -8.50 13.43
C PRO A 96 10.67 -8.89 14.59
N GLU A 97 11.21 -9.02 15.80
CA GLU A 97 10.44 -9.47 16.98
C GLU A 97 9.23 -8.56 17.29
N GLY A 98 9.39 -7.24 17.17
CA GLY A 98 8.29 -6.29 17.34
C GLY A 98 7.14 -6.47 16.33
N VAL A 99 7.47 -6.87 15.10
CA VAL A 99 6.49 -7.15 14.05
C VAL A 99 5.71 -8.44 14.36
N ILE A 100 6.38 -9.45 14.92
CA ILE A 100 5.74 -10.73 15.28
C ILE A 100 4.61 -10.50 16.30
N GLN A 101 4.83 -9.65 17.28
CA GLN A 101 3.82 -9.37 18.30
C GLN A 101 2.58 -8.69 17.68
N SER A 102 2.77 -7.65 16.88
CA SER A 102 1.67 -6.96 16.21
C SER A 102 0.94 -7.86 15.21
N TYR A 103 1.69 -8.69 14.48
CA TYR A 103 1.10 -9.70 13.60
C TYR A 103 0.20 -10.68 14.37
N ARG A 104 0.65 -11.19 15.53
CA ARG A 104 -0.15 -12.11 16.34
C ARG A 104 -1.42 -11.43 16.85
N GLN A 105 -1.32 -10.21 17.34
CA GLN A 105 -2.49 -9.44 17.79
C GLN A 105 -3.52 -9.23 16.66
N LEU A 106 -3.07 -8.85 15.47
CA LEU A 106 -3.94 -8.69 14.31
C LEU A 106 -4.57 -10.01 13.86
N ARG A 107 -3.79 -11.10 13.85
CA ARG A 107 -4.29 -12.43 13.52
C ARG A 107 -5.39 -12.86 14.48
N ASP A 108 -5.15 -12.71 15.77
CA ASP A 108 -6.10 -13.11 16.80
C ASP A 108 -7.37 -12.24 16.73
N TYR A 109 -7.22 -10.94 16.53
CA TYR A 109 -8.35 -10.03 16.28
C TYR A 109 -9.17 -10.42 15.04
N CYS A 110 -8.51 -10.71 13.91
CA CYS A 110 -9.21 -11.18 12.72
C CYS A 110 -9.99 -12.47 12.98
N ALA A 111 -9.41 -13.41 13.74
CA ALA A 111 -10.06 -14.66 14.12
C ALA A 111 -11.29 -14.43 15.02
N ASP A 112 -11.16 -13.57 16.04
CA ASP A 112 -12.24 -13.22 16.96
C ASP A 112 -13.42 -12.53 16.24
N GLN A 113 -13.14 -11.79 15.18
CA GLN A 113 -14.15 -11.12 14.36
C GLN A 113 -14.63 -11.97 13.16
N GLU A 114 -14.18 -13.20 13.04
CA GLU A 114 -14.48 -14.11 11.90
C GLU A 114 -14.14 -13.51 10.52
N VAL A 115 -13.12 -12.62 10.46
CA VAL A 115 -12.65 -11.96 9.25
C VAL A 115 -11.35 -12.60 8.77
N SER A 116 -11.28 -12.94 7.48
CA SER A 116 -10.02 -13.38 6.87
C SER A 116 -8.98 -12.26 6.91
N MET A 117 -7.81 -12.52 7.52
CA MET A 117 -6.71 -11.56 7.56
C MET A 117 -6.21 -11.21 6.15
N GLY A 118 -6.23 -12.15 5.20
CA GLY A 118 -5.89 -11.89 3.80
C GLY A 118 -6.88 -10.93 3.12
N ALA A 119 -8.18 -11.07 3.43
CA ALA A 119 -9.21 -10.14 2.93
C ALA A 119 -9.01 -8.75 3.55
N ALA A 120 -8.83 -8.67 4.86
CA ALA A 120 -8.58 -7.41 5.54
C ALA A 120 -7.31 -6.71 5.03
N ALA A 121 -6.21 -7.46 4.85
CA ALA A 121 -4.95 -6.91 4.33
C ALA A 121 -5.07 -6.38 2.89
N LEU A 122 -5.86 -7.06 2.05
CA LEU A 122 -6.08 -6.63 0.67
C LEU A 122 -6.96 -5.38 0.59
N GLN A 123 -8.02 -5.33 1.41
CA GLN A 123 -9.02 -4.26 1.34
C GLN A 123 -8.62 -3.01 2.14
N PHE A 124 -7.82 -3.15 3.20
CA PHE A 124 -7.41 -2.04 4.06
C PHE A 124 -6.88 -0.83 3.29
N PRO A 125 -5.93 -0.97 2.35
CA PRO A 125 -5.41 0.19 1.62
C PRO A 125 -6.48 0.92 0.81
N LEU A 126 -7.46 0.19 0.26
CA LEU A 126 -8.53 0.74 -0.57
C LEU A 126 -9.55 1.58 0.23
N ARG A 127 -9.48 1.55 1.55
CA ARG A 127 -10.33 2.39 2.42
C ARG A 127 -9.91 3.87 2.40
N HIS A 128 -8.69 4.18 1.97
CA HIS A 128 -8.26 5.57 1.82
C HIS A 128 -8.56 6.07 0.41
N ARG A 129 -9.26 7.20 0.30
CA ARG A 129 -9.77 7.73 -0.97
C ARG A 129 -8.70 8.03 -2.03
N VAL A 130 -7.46 8.32 -1.61
CA VAL A 130 -6.34 8.58 -2.53
C VAL A 130 -5.80 7.30 -3.16
N VAL A 131 -6.06 6.14 -2.53
CA VAL A 131 -5.62 4.84 -3.03
C VAL A 131 -6.63 4.34 -4.07
N LYS A 132 -6.19 4.23 -5.32
CA LYS A 132 -7.04 3.81 -6.44
C LYS A 132 -6.91 2.34 -6.78
N SER A 133 -5.82 1.71 -6.39
CA SER A 133 -5.56 0.31 -6.73
C SER A 133 -4.58 -0.35 -5.76
N VAL A 134 -4.64 -1.69 -5.72
CA VAL A 134 -3.72 -2.53 -4.95
C VAL A 134 -3.15 -3.61 -5.87
N ILE A 135 -1.84 -3.85 -5.80
CA ILE A 135 -1.14 -4.87 -6.59
C ILE A 135 -0.64 -5.99 -5.66
N PRO A 136 -1.39 -7.10 -5.53
CA PRO A 136 -1.09 -8.18 -4.58
C PRO A 136 -0.05 -9.21 -5.04
N GLY A 137 0.28 -9.32 -6.32
CA GLY A 137 1.35 -10.17 -6.84
C GLY A 137 1.13 -11.69 -6.73
N PRO A 138 0.04 -12.29 -7.24
CA PRO A 138 -0.16 -13.74 -7.23
C PRO A 138 0.86 -14.46 -8.11
N LYS A 139 1.32 -15.65 -7.68
CA LYS A 139 2.30 -16.48 -8.40
C LYS A 139 1.65 -17.53 -9.32
N ASN A 140 0.38 -17.82 -9.12
CA ASN A 140 -0.35 -18.85 -9.84
C ASN A 140 -1.86 -18.57 -9.86
N PRO A 141 -2.65 -19.29 -10.70
CA PRO A 141 -4.10 -19.09 -10.82
C PRO A 141 -4.88 -19.34 -9.52
N THR A 142 -4.39 -20.24 -8.65
CA THR A 142 -5.05 -20.53 -7.37
C THR A 142 -4.94 -19.34 -6.41
N GLU A 143 -3.76 -18.74 -6.31
CA GLU A 143 -3.56 -17.53 -5.52
C GLU A 143 -4.37 -16.35 -6.09
N LEU A 144 -4.43 -16.19 -7.42
CA LEU A 144 -5.26 -15.16 -8.03
C LEU A 144 -6.74 -15.35 -7.68
N LYS A 145 -7.26 -16.58 -7.76
CA LYS A 145 -8.63 -16.88 -7.37
C LYS A 145 -8.89 -16.56 -5.90
N GLN A 146 -7.94 -16.87 -5.03
CA GLN A 146 -8.04 -16.55 -3.60
C GLN A 146 -8.08 -15.03 -3.38
N ILE A 147 -7.22 -14.26 -4.07
CA ILE A 147 -7.20 -12.80 -4.00
C ILE A 147 -8.53 -12.20 -4.46
N LEU A 148 -9.12 -12.72 -5.54
CA LEU A 148 -10.44 -12.28 -6.00
C LEU A 148 -11.54 -12.59 -4.97
N ASN A 149 -11.46 -13.74 -4.29
CA ASN A 149 -12.38 -14.04 -3.20
C ASN A 149 -12.21 -13.07 -2.02
N TRP A 150 -10.97 -12.73 -1.65
CA TRP A 150 -10.69 -11.75 -0.60
C TRP A 150 -11.13 -10.33 -0.97
N TYR A 151 -10.98 -9.95 -2.24
CA TYR A 151 -11.45 -8.64 -2.72
C TYR A 151 -12.97 -8.48 -2.60
N ASN A 152 -13.72 -9.57 -2.87
CA ASN A 152 -15.18 -9.59 -2.80
C ASN A 152 -15.74 -10.01 -1.42
N ALA A 153 -14.89 -10.30 -0.45
CA ALA A 153 -15.35 -10.65 0.88
C ALA A 153 -15.99 -9.44 1.57
N GLU A 154 -17.14 -9.66 2.19
CA GLU A 154 -17.77 -8.64 3.03
C GLU A 154 -17.07 -8.57 4.37
N ILE A 155 -16.62 -7.37 4.75
CA ILE A 155 -15.99 -7.08 6.04
C ILE A 155 -16.83 -6.00 6.75
N PRO A 156 -17.40 -6.31 7.92
CA PRO A 156 -18.25 -5.37 8.65
C PRO A 156 -17.49 -4.10 9.04
N GLU A 157 -18.14 -2.93 9.02
CA GLU A 157 -17.52 -1.66 9.44
C GLU A 157 -16.96 -1.70 10.86
N ILE A 158 -17.65 -2.38 11.78
CA ILE A 158 -17.18 -2.53 13.16
C ILE A 158 -15.78 -3.20 13.26
N PHE A 159 -15.41 -4.04 12.29
CA PHE A 159 -14.07 -4.61 12.21
C PHE A 159 -13.03 -3.51 11.98
N TRP A 160 -13.32 -2.59 11.07
CA TRP A 160 -12.40 -1.50 10.72
C TRP A 160 -12.25 -0.50 11.86
N ASP A 161 -13.34 -0.16 12.55
CA ASP A 161 -13.34 0.70 13.72
C ASP A 161 -12.46 0.13 14.85
N GLY A 162 -12.50 -1.19 15.02
CA GLY A 162 -11.69 -1.89 16.01
C GLY A 162 -10.19 -1.88 15.71
N LEU A 163 -9.78 -1.75 14.45
CA LEU A 163 -8.36 -1.69 14.08
C LEU A 163 -7.63 -0.48 14.66
N ASP A 164 -8.31 0.64 14.89
CA ASP A 164 -7.70 1.86 15.43
C ASP A 164 -7.21 1.68 16.87
N SER A 165 -7.72 0.67 17.59
CA SER A 165 -7.28 0.31 18.94
C SER A 165 -5.90 -0.34 18.97
N PHE A 166 -5.42 -0.89 17.86
CA PHE A 166 -4.11 -1.54 17.76
C PHE A 166 -3.01 -0.51 17.51
N LYS A 167 -1.87 -0.71 18.18
CA LYS A 167 -0.68 0.09 17.91
C LYS A 167 -0.18 -0.17 16.50
N ASP A 168 0.14 0.89 15.81
CA ASP A 168 0.89 0.82 14.55
C ASP A 168 2.31 0.32 14.84
N ILE A 169 2.92 -0.39 13.89
CA ILE A 169 4.27 -0.91 14.06
C ILE A 169 5.33 0.21 13.92
N PHE A 170 4.98 1.30 13.24
CA PHE A 170 5.85 2.45 12.97
C PHE A 170 5.13 3.78 13.20
#